data_ab028061f8291daf1fab6385d4ade693
#
_entry.id   ab028061f8291daf1fab6385d4ade693
#
_cell.length_a   1.000
_cell.length_b   1.000
_cell.length_c   1.000
_cell.angle_alpha   90.00
_cell.angle_beta   90.00
_cell.angle_gamma   90.00
#
_symmetry.space_group_name_H-M   'P 1'
#
loop_
_entity.id
_entity.type
_entity.pdbx_description
1 polymer ?
#
loop_
_entity_poly.entity_id
_entity_poly.type
_entity_poly.pdbx_seq_one_letter_code
_entity_poly.pdbx_strand_id
1 'polypeptide(L)'
;MEAWKGGKGMEAFWGRYQKEIELSLLTLEEEKVISRLWKKDHTLWKPYPQEIVDRLGWLNIPQEMQKNVAQLENMTDELIKEGFQEALLLGMGGSSLAPQLFQKIWGNKEGFLNLHVLDSTDPEMVNHYAQSLDPHKTLYLVSTKSGRTLETLSFLKFFYNLVQKKIGEKAGRQFIAITDPGSPLVRWGEQYGFRKVFLSPPDIGGRYSAFSFFGLVPAALLGIDLSLLLEKATIAS
;
A
#
# COMPACT_ATOMS: atom_id res chain seq x y z
N MET A 1 -9.24 17.24 -31.81
CA MET A 1 -8.09 17.22 -30.87
C MET A 1 -8.37 18.24 -29.77
N GLU A 2 -8.97 17.81 -28.69
CA GLU A 2 -9.07 18.68 -27.51
C GLU A 2 -7.75 18.56 -26.74
N ALA A 3 -6.98 19.64 -26.77
CA ALA A 3 -5.79 19.77 -25.95
C ALA A 3 -6.19 19.51 -24.49
N TRP A 4 -5.36 18.76 -23.79
CA TRP A 4 -5.47 18.56 -22.34
C TRP A 4 -5.65 19.94 -21.67
N LYS A 5 -6.86 20.25 -21.29
CA LYS A 5 -7.17 21.41 -20.49
C LYS A 5 -6.84 21.06 -19.05
N GLY A 6 -5.56 20.98 -18.76
CA GLY A 6 -5.04 21.06 -17.40
C GLY A 6 -5.68 22.26 -16.71
N GLY A 7 -6.01 22.10 -15.42
CA GLY A 7 -6.69 23.13 -14.63
C GLY A 7 -6.11 24.51 -14.87
N LYS A 8 -6.97 25.51 -14.92
CA LYS A 8 -6.66 26.90 -15.24
C LYS A 8 -5.27 27.33 -14.77
N GLY A 9 -4.39 27.66 -15.71
CA GLY A 9 -3.35 28.64 -15.47
C GLY A 9 -1.93 28.19 -15.32
N MET A 10 -1.50 26.98 -15.73
CA MET A 10 -0.07 26.70 -15.85
C MET A 10 0.35 26.80 -17.33
N GLU A 11 0.82 27.97 -17.75
CA GLU A 11 1.65 28.07 -18.95
C GLU A 11 3.03 27.52 -18.61
N ALA A 12 3.38 26.36 -19.16
CA ALA A 12 4.70 25.80 -19.01
C ALA A 12 5.65 26.45 -20.01
N PHE A 13 6.64 27.17 -19.48
CA PHE A 13 7.71 27.74 -20.30
C PHE A 13 8.97 26.87 -20.18
N TRP A 14 9.30 26.16 -21.25
CA TRP A 14 10.38 25.18 -21.29
C TRP A 14 11.74 25.75 -21.71
N GLY A 15 11.82 27.08 -21.99
CA GLY A 15 13.03 27.74 -22.38
C GLY A 15 13.67 27.10 -23.63
N ARG A 16 14.97 26.79 -23.56
CA ARG A 16 15.71 26.20 -24.68
C ARG A 16 15.26 24.81 -25.10
N TYR A 17 14.48 24.12 -24.27
CA TYR A 17 13.99 22.76 -24.54
C TYR A 17 12.62 22.73 -25.21
N GLN A 18 12.04 23.89 -25.52
CA GLN A 18 10.69 23.98 -26.11
C GLN A 18 10.50 23.09 -27.33
N LYS A 19 11.45 23.20 -28.29
CA LYS A 19 11.39 22.46 -29.56
C LYS A 19 11.52 20.94 -29.36
N GLU A 20 12.42 20.50 -28.49
CA GLU A 20 12.62 19.07 -28.17
C GLU A 20 11.40 18.47 -27.50
N ILE A 21 10.74 19.23 -26.63
CA ILE A 21 9.51 18.79 -25.97
C ILE A 21 8.36 18.69 -26.96
N GLU A 22 8.17 19.70 -27.83
CA GLU A 22 7.15 19.66 -28.88
C GLU A 22 7.33 18.44 -29.81
N LEU A 23 8.55 18.17 -30.27
CA LEU A 23 8.87 16.98 -31.07
C LEU A 23 8.56 15.68 -30.33
N SER A 24 8.91 15.60 -29.05
CA SER A 24 8.62 14.42 -28.21
C SER A 24 7.12 14.21 -28.04
N LEU A 25 6.34 15.27 -27.82
CA LEU A 25 4.89 15.19 -27.71
C LEU A 25 4.25 14.71 -29.03
N LEU A 26 4.71 15.20 -30.20
CA LEU A 26 4.27 14.71 -31.51
C LEU A 26 4.54 13.21 -31.68
N THR A 27 5.74 12.75 -31.32
CA THR A 27 6.08 11.31 -31.35
C THR A 27 5.16 10.48 -30.47
N LEU A 28 4.89 10.94 -29.22
CA LEU A 28 3.98 10.25 -28.31
C LEU A 28 2.55 10.17 -28.88
N GLU A 29 2.10 11.19 -29.58
CA GLU A 29 0.78 11.23 -30.23
C GLU A 29 0.72 10.28 -31.44
N GLU A 30 1.71 10.34 -32.34
CA GLU A 30 1.82 9.47 -33.56
C GLU A 30 1.86 7.99 -33.16
N GLU A 31 2.64 7.63 -32.15
CA GLU A 31 2.76 6.27 -31.62
C GLU A 31 1.58 5.86 -30.73
N LYS A 32 0.63 6.78 -30.47
CA LYS A 32 -0.55 6.56 -29.60
C LYS A 32 -0.18 6.04 -28.20
N VAL A 33 0.92 6.53 -27.65
CA VAL A 33 1.52 5.99 -26.43
C VAL A 33 0.53 5.96 -25.27
N ILE A 34 -0.21 7.05 -25.04
CA ILE A 34 -1.18 7.14 -23.93
C ILE A 34 -2.29 6.08 -24.09
N SER A 35 -2.90 5.97 -25.28
CA SER A 35 -3.97 5.01 -25.50
C SER A 35 -3.48 3.55 -25.43
N ARG A 36 -2.24 3.27 -25.83
CA ARG A 36 -1.60 1.96 -25.70
C ARG A 36 -1.24 1.63 -24.27
N LEU A 37 -0.79 2.63 -23.49
CA LEU A 37 -0.52 2.50 -22.06
C LEU A 37 -1.79 2.03 -21.32
N TRP A 38 -2.91 2.72 -21.52
CA TRP A 38 -4.20 2.35 -20.90
C TRP A 38 -4.74 0.99 -21.34
N LYS A 39 -4.34 0.51 -22.52
CA LYS A 39 -4.61 -0.85 -22.99
C LYS A 39 -3.64 -1.88 -22.44
N LYS A 40 -2.70 -1.47 -21.58
CA LYS A 40 -1.63 -2.31 -21.02
C LYS A 40 -0.77 -2.98 -22.10
N ASP A 41 -0.54 -2.27 -23.22
CA ASP A 41 0.27 -2.75 -24.34
C ASP A 41 1.75 -2.79 -23.94
N HIS A 42 2.25 -3.97 -23.65
CA HIS A 42 3.64 -4.16 -23.23
C HIS A 42 4.67 -3.79 -24.30
N THR A 43 4.26 -3.75 -25.59
CA THR A 43 5.18 -3.43 -26.71
C THR A 43 5.64 -1.99 -26.72
N LEU A 44 5.06 -1.13 -25.85
CA LEU A 44 5.60 0.20 -25.56
C LEU A 44 7.01 0.16 -24.96
N TRP A 45 7.37 -0.92 -24.30
CA TRP A 45 8.66 -1.05 -23.60
C TRP A 45 9.55 -2.12 -24.20
N LYS A 46 8.97 -3.32 -24.49
CA LYS A 46 9.70 -4.48 -25.00
C LYS A 46 8.79 -5.32 -25.89
N PRO A 47 9.37 -6.06 -26.87
CA PRO A 47 8.58 -6.95 -27.73
C PRO A 47 8.00 -8.17 -27.00
N TYR A 48 8.44 -8.48 -25.79
CA TYR A 48 7.98 -9.60 -24.99
C TYR A 48 7.37 -9.12 -23.66
N PRO A 49 6.34 -9.82 -23.14
CA PRO A 49 5.49 -9.33 -22.03
C PRO A 49 6.09 -9.50 -20.64
N GLN A 50 7.17 -10.29 -20.47
CA GLN A 50 7.73 -10.64 -19.17
C GLN A 50 8.14 -9.39 -18.38
N GLU A 51 7.77 -9.37 -17.09
CA GLU A 51 8.03 -8.29 -16.15
C GLU A 51 7.41 -6.93 -16.52
N ILE A 52 6.43 -6.93 -17.44
CA ILE A 52 5.66 -5.73 -17.80
C ILE A 52 4.18 -5.94 -17.52
N VAL A 53 3.54 -6.95 -18.14
CA VAL A 53 2.09 -7.16 -18.01
C VAL A 53 1.67 -7.44 -16.55
N ASP A 54 2.55 -8.05 -15.77
CA ASP A 54 2.37 -8.30 -14.34
C ASP A 54 2.76 -7.11 -13.44
N ARG A 55 2.89 -5.90 -14.02
CA ARG A 55 3.23 -4.66 -13.31
C ARG A 55 2.31 -3.49 -13.63
N LEU A 56 1.34 -3.64 -14.54
CA LEU A 56 0.50 -2.56 -15.06
C LEU A 56 -0.87 -2.44 -14.37
N GLY A 57 -1.14 -3.24 -13.35
CA GLY A 57 -2.38 -3.19 -12.57
C GLY A 57 -2.62 -1.84 -11.90
N TRP A 58 -1.57 -1.08 -11.61
CA TRP A 58 -1.67 0.23 -10.98
C TRP A 58 -2.47 1.25 -11.79
N LEU A 59 -2.60 1.08 -13.10
CA LEU A 59 -3.36 2.00 -13.97
C LEU A 59 -4.83 2.09 -13.57
N ASN A 60 -5.46 0.98 -13.21
CA ASN A 60 -6.90 0.92 -12.90
C ASN A 60 -7.19 0.70 -11.41
N ILE A 61 -6.14 0.61 -10.57
CA ILE A 61 -6.31 0.22 -9.16
C ILE A 61 -7.23 1.14 -8.36
N PRO A 62 -7.24 2.49 -8.56
CA PRO A 62 -8.17 3.34 -7.82
C PRO A 62 -9.63 2.95 -8.04
N GLN A 63 -10.03 2.67 -9.29
CA GLN A 63 -11.39 2.24 -9.62
C GLN A 63 -11.70 0.84 -9.08
N GLU A 64 -10.75 -0.09 -9.21
CA GLU A 64 -10.92 -1.48 -8.77
C GLU A 64 -11.07 -1.60 -7.25
N MET A 65 -10.40 -0.73 -6.50
CA MET A 65 -10.42 -0.78 -5.04
C MET A 65 -11.61 -0.09 -4.38
N GLN A 66 -12.42 0.68 -5.12
CA GLN A 66 -13.65 1.30 -4.60
C GLN A 66 -14.58 0.26 -3.94
N LYS A 67 -14.70 -0.92 -4.51
CA LYS A 67 -15.53 -2.01 -3.97
C LYS A 67 -15.06 -2.55 -2.61
N ASN A 68 -13.83 -2.23 -2.20
CA ASN A 68 -13.24 -2.71 -0.95
C ASN A 68 -13.33 -1.67 0.19
N VAL A 69 -13.78 -0.43 -0.10
CA VAL A 69 -13.81 0.66 0.88
C VAL A 69 -14.63 0.28 2.11
N ALA A 70 -15.88 -0.14 1.91
CA ALA A 70 -16.76 -0.52 3.01
C ALA A 70 -16.17 -1.65 3.88
N GLN A 71 -15.47 -2.62 3.28
CA GLN A 71 -14.81 -3.68 4.01
C GLN A 71 -13.69 -3.16 4.92
N LEU A 72 -12.93 -2.17 4.45
CA LEU A 72 -11.82 -1.59 5.20
C LEU A 72 -12.32 -0.69 6.33
N GLU A 73 -13.35 0.11 6.07
CA GLU A 73 -14.01 0.95 7.07
C GLU A 73 -14.63 0.09 8.17
N ASN A 74 -15.42 -0.93 7.84
CA ASN A 74 -16.01 -1.85 8.82
C ASN A 74 -14.94 -2.54 9.68
N MET A 75 -13.84 -3.00 9.07
CA MET A 75 -12.73 -3.59 9.82
C MET A 75 -12.13 -2.58 10.82
N THR A 76 -11.95 -1.35 10.40
CA THR A 76 -11.40 -0.29 11.26
C THR A 76 -12.33 0.00 12.43
N ASP A 77 -13.63 0.11 12.18
CA ASP A 77 -14.65 0.30 13.21
C ASP A 77 -14.69 -0.85 14.23
N GLU A 78 -14.55 -2.09 13.74
CA GLU A 78 -14.46 -3.27 14.62
C GLU A 78 -13.23 -3.20 15.52
N LEU A 79 -12.06 -2.86 14.96
CA LEU A 79 -10.82 -2.72 15.73
C LEU A 79 -10.92 -1.63 16.81
N ILE A 80 -11.48 -0.47 16.45
CA ILE A 80 -11.71 0.62 17.41
C ILE A 80 -12.65 0.18 18.54
N LYS A 81 -13.76 -0.49 18.22
CA LYS A 81 -14.71 -1.03 19.21
C LYS A 81 -14.08 -2.08 20.13
N GLU A 82 -13.13 -2.87 19.60
CA GLU A 82 -12.36 -3.86 20.40
C GLU A 82 -11.27 -3.21 21.27
N GLY A 83 -11.03 -1.90 21.15
CA GLY A 83 -10.08 -1.15 21.97
C GLY A 83 -8.66 -1.09 21.41
N PHE A 84 -8.45 -1.40 20.14
CA PHE A 84 -7.16 -1.16 19.48
C PHE A 84 -6.90 0.35 19.37
N GLN A 85 -5.68 0.75 19.68
CA GLN A 85 -5.23 2.15 19.70
C GLN A 85 -4.03 2.39 18.79
N GLU A 86 -3.21 1.35 18.60
CA GLU A 86 -1.95 1.41 17.88
C GLU A 86 -1.96 0.41 16.72
N ALA A 87 -1.28 0.77 15.63
CA ALA A 87 -0.97 -0.13 14.53
C ALA A 87 0.53 -0.08 14.23
N LEU A 88 1.22 -1.22 14.26
CA LEU A 88 2.62 -1.33 13.87
C LEU A 88 2.73 -2.06 12.54
N LEU A 89 3.11 -1.33 11.50
CA LEU A 89 3.37 -1.91 10.19
C LEU A 89 4.79 -2.48 10.15
N LEU A 90 4.88 -3.76 9.84
CA LEU A 90 6.10 -4.55 9.66
C LEU A 90 6.31 -4.77 8.16
N GLY A 91 7.10 -3.93 7.51
CA GLY A 91 7.24 -3.96 6.06
C GLY A 91 8.48 -3.25 5.57
N MET A 92 8.89 -3.54 4.34
CA MET A 92 10.07 -2.96 3.71
C MET A 92 9.73 -2.33 2.36
N GLY A 93 10.41 -1.25 1.99
CA GLY A 93 10.33 -0.61 0.68
C GLY A 93 8.90 -0.27 0.26
N GLY A 94 8.41 -0.82 -0.86
CA GLY A 94 7.06 -0.54 -1.37
C GLY A 94 5.92 -0.84 -0.39
N SER A 95 6.15 -1.73 0.59
CA SER A 95 5.16 -2.07 1.61
C SER A 95 5.08 -1.06 2.76
N SER A 96 6.10 -0.20 2.94
CA SER A 96 6.18 0.80 4.02
C SER A 96 6.04 2.24 3.53
N LEU A 97 6.46 2.54 2.29
CA LEU A 97 6.56 3.91 1.78
C LEU A 97 5.22 4.66 1.75
N ALA A 98 4.17 4.06 1.17
CA ALA A 98 2.87 4.72 1.10
C ALA A 98 2.23 4.91 2.49
N PRO A 99 2.23 3.90 3.39
CA PRO A 99 1.77 4.08 4.78
C PRO A 99 2.49 5.22 5.52
N GLN A 100 3.83 5.28 5.40
CA GLN A 100 4.62 6.34 6.02
C GLN A 100 4.30 7.72 5.43
N LEU A 101 4.11 7.80 4.11
CA LEU A 101 3.72 9.04 3.44
C LEU A 101 2.35 9.51 3.93
N PHE A 102 1.38 8.61 4.00
CA PHE A 102 0.03 8.92 4.45
C PHE A 102 0.03 9.42 5.89
N GLN A 103 0.76 8.75 6.79
CA GLN A 103 0.91 9.19 8.16
C GLN A 103 1.54 10.60 8.25
N LYS A 104 2.57 10.89 7.44
CA LYS A 104 3.24 12.20 7.44
C LYS A 104 2.38 13.33 6.88
N ILE A 105 1.52 13.06 5.90
CA ILE A 105 0.67 14.08 5.27
C ILE A 105 -0.60 14.35 6.07
N TRP A 106 -1.31 13.29 6.50
CA TRP A 106 -2.61 13.43 7.17
C TRP A 106 -2.52 13.32 8.69
N GLY A 107 -1.43 12.76 9.22
CA GLY A 107 -1.30 12.45 10.64
C GLY A 107 -2.23 11.32 11.08
N ASN A 108 -2.41 11.21 12.39
CA ASN A 108 -3.37 10.29 13.00
C ASN A 108 -4.66 11.07 13.31
N LYS A 109 -5.78 10.65 12.77
CA LYS A 109 -7.07 11.26 13.06
C LYS A 109 -7.56 10.84 14.44
N GLU A 110 -8.10 11.76 15.22
CA GLU A 110 -8.66 11.48 16.53
C GLU A 110 -9.75 10.38 16.45
N GLY A 111 -9.69 9.42 17.35
CA GLY A 111 -10.59 8.26 17.38
C GLY A 111 -10.16 7.10 16.47
N PHE A 112 -9.08 7.23 15.71
CA PHE A 112 -8.50 6.19 14.89
C PHE A 112 -7.17 5.68 15.47
N LEU A 113 -6.55 4.66 14.85
CA LEU A 113 -5.33 4.06 15.35
C LEU A 113 -4.11 4.94 15.03
N ASN A 114 -3.15 4.99 15.94
CA ASN A 114 -1.84 5.59 15.69
C ASN A 114 -1.00 4.62 14.86
N LEU A 115 -0.61 5.02 13.67
CA LEU A 115 0.20 4.19 12.80
C LEU A 115 1.69 4.40 13.06
N HIS A 116 2.40 3.32 13.30
CA HIS A 116 3.86 3.25 13.35
C HIS A 116 4.37 2.39 12.19
N VAL A 117 5.55 2.73 11.66
CA VAL A 117 6.16 1.99 10.55
C VAL A 117 7.54 1.50 10.98
N LEU A 118 7.72 0.19 10.99
CA LEU A 118 9.01 -0.47 11.21
C LEU A 118 9.52 -1.02 9.88
N ASP A 119 10.47 -0.31 9.28
CA ASP A 119 11.14 -0.66 8.02
C ASP A 119 12.68 -0.69 8.14
N SER A 120 13.16 -0.86 9.37
CA SER A 120 14.58 -1.00 9.69
C SER A 120 14.79 -2.17 10.65
N THR A 121 15.82 -2.97 10.38
CA THR A 121 16.26 -4.06 11.28
C THR A 121 17.16 -3.57 12.40
N ASP A 122 17.30 -2.28 12.58
CA ASP A 122 18.03 -1.70 13.69
C ASP A 122 17.47 -2.21 15.04
N PRO A 123 18.31 -2.84 15.88
CA PRO A 123 17.84 -3.43 17.16
C PRO A 123 17.25 -2.39 18.13
N GLU A 124 17.73 -1.16 18.11
CA GLU A 124 17.21 -0.10 18.99
C GLU A 124 15.77 0.26 18.60
N MET A 125 15.52 0.41 17.29
CA MET A 125 14.18 0.69 16.77
C MET A 125 13.21 -0.45 17.04
N VAL A 126 13.63 -1.71 16.83
CA VAL A 126 12.82 -2.90 17.13
C VAL A 126 12.49 -2.95 18.62
N ASN A 127 13.48 -2.74 19.50
CA ASN A 127 13.28 -2.73 20.95
C ASN A 127 12.43 -1.55 21.41
N HIS A 128 12.55 -0.40 20.80
CA HIS A 128 11.70 0.76 21.08
C HIS A 128 10.22 0.39 20.94
N TYR A 129 9.81 -0.15 19.79
CA TYR A 129 8.41 -0.57 19.59
C TYR A 129 8.01 -1.75 20.48
N ALA A 130 8.91 -2.67 20.77
CA ALA A 130 8.63 -3.79 21.65
C ALA A 130 8.34 -3.36 23.12
N GLN A 131 8.92 -2.25 23.55
CA GLN A 131 8.77 -1.72 24.91
C GLN A 131 7.66 -0.67 25.02
N SER A 132 7.47 0.16 23.99
CA SER A 132 6.53 1.28 24.02
C SER A 132 5.08 0.88 23.68
N LEU A 133 4.87 -0.20 22.93
CA LEU A 133 3.54 -0.63 22.50
C LEU A 133 2.96 -1.72 23.39
N ASP A 134 1.71 -1.51 23.83
CA ASP A 134 0.96 -2.55 24.56
C ASP A 134 0.41 -3.59 23.56
N PRO A 135 0.84 -4.86 23.62
CA PRO A 135 0.34 -5.90 22.71
C PRO A 135 -1.17 -6.10 22.73
N HIS A 136 -1.85 -5.79 23.83
CA HIS A 136 -3.31 -5.91 23.93
C HIS A 136 -4.06 -4.84 23.12
N LYS A 137 -3.40 -3.70 22.83
CA LYS A 137 -3.98 -2.55 22.12
C LYS A 137 -3.35 -2.29 20.77
N THR A 138 -2.39 -3.13 20.35
CA THR A 138 -1.63 -2.97 19.12
C THR A 138 -2.02 -3.99 18.07
N LEU A 139 -2.32 -3.50 16.87
CA LEU A 139 -2.48 -4.29 15.66
C LEU A 139 -1.15 -4.35 14.91
N TYR A 140 -0.70 -5.53 14.56
CA TYR A 140 0.53 -5.75 13.78
C TYR A 140 0.18 -6.04 12.32
N LEU A 141 0.60 -5.16 11.40
CA LEU A 141 0.40 -5.32 9.96
C LEU A 141 1.63 -5.94 9.32
N VAL A 142 1.59 -7.22 8.99
CA VAL A 142 2.68 -7.92 8.30
C VAL A 142 2.53 -7.68 6.79
N SER A 143 3.35 -6.78 6.24
CA SER A 143 3.19 -6.23 4.90
C SER A 143 4.34 -6.64 3.99
N THR A 144 4.14 -7.63 3.12
CA THR A 144 5.14 -8.07 2.13
C THR A 144 4.49 -8.71 0.92
N LYS A 145 4.78 -8.18 -0.28
CA LYS A 145 4.22 -8.66 -1.55
C LYS A 145 4.57 -10.14 -1.79
N SER A 146 5.84 -10.49 -1.73
CA SER A 146 6.33 -11.84 -1.99
C SER A 146 6.07 -12.84 -0.85
N GLY A 147 5.78 -12.33 0.36
CA GLY A 147 5.74 -13.14 1.58
C GLY A 147 7.08 -13.77 1.96
N ARG A 148 8.21 -13.28 1.41
CA ARG A 148 9.55 -13.86 1.57
C ARG A 148 10.60 -12.85 2.01
N THR A 149 10.25 -11.57 2.17
CA THR A 149 11.18 -10.54 2.61
C THR A 149 11.72 -10.89 3.99
N LEU A 150 13.01 -11.12 4.10
CA LEU A 150 13.64 -11.68 5.29
C LEU A 150 13.43 -10.78 6.51
N GLU A 151 13.59 -9.48 6.34
CA GLU A 151 13.40 -8.48 7.38
C GLU A 151 11.96 -8.53 7.93
N THR A 152 10.96 -8.49 7.04
CA THR A 152 9.54 -8.57 7.44
C THR A 152 9.21 -9.87 8.17
N LEU A 153 9.80 -11.00 7.73
CA LEU A 153 9.61 -12.28 8.39
C LEU A 153 10.31 -12.35 9.75
N SER A 154 11.44 -11.67 9.89
CA SER A 154 12.14 -11.54 11.17
C SER A 154 11.32 -10.72 12.16
N PHE A 155 10.75 -9.60 11.71
CA PHE A 155 9.82 -8.80 12.52
C PHE A 155 8.60 -9.63 12.92
N LEU A 156 7.97 -10.34 11.98
CA LEU A 156 6.84 -11.21 12.29
C LEU A 156 7.18 -12.20 13.41
N LYS A 157 8.28 -12.93 13.27
CA LYS A 157 8.70 -13.92 14.28
C LYS A 157 8.96 -13.28 15.65
N PHE A 158 9.64 -12.14 15.65
CA PHE A 158 9.97 -11.43 16.88
C PHE A 158 8.70 -10.95 17.60
N PHE A 159 7.86 -10.18 16.91
CA PHE A 159 6.64 -9.62 17.51
C PHE A 159 5.58 -10.68 17.79
N TYR A 160 5.45 -11.72 16.96
CA TYR A 160 4.53 -12.82 17.26
C TYR A 160 4.90 -13.52 18.56
N ASN A 161 6.17 -13.84 18.79
CA ASN A 161 6.65 -14.44 20.01
C ASN A 161 6.43 -13.52 21.24
N LEU A 162 6.64 -12.22 21.06
CA LEU A 162 6.39 -11.23 22.12
C LEU A 162 4.90 -11.18 22.48
N VAL A 163 4.03 -11.08 21.49
CA VAL A 163 2.57 -11.03 21.65
C VAL A 163 2.06 -12.34 22.24
N GLN A 164 2.54 -13.48 21.76
CA GLN A 164 2.15 -14.80 22.26
C GLN A 164 2.48 -14.98 23.76
N LYS A 165 3.65 -14.49 24.20
CA LYS A 165 4.02 -14.50 25.63
C LYS A 165 3.08 -13.67 26.50
N LYS A 166 2.44 -12.63 25.95
CA LYS A 166 1.56 -11.71 26.68
C LYS A 166 0.07 -12.11 26.59
N ILE A 167 -0.37 -12.57 25.42
CA ILE A 167 -1.79 -12.81 25.10
C ILE A 167 -2.12 -14.31 25.04
N GLY A 168 -1.12 -15.18 24.84
CA GLY A 168 -1.30 -16.62 24.72
C GLY A 168 -1.83 -17.05 23.35
N GLU A 169 -2.70 -18.05 23.32
CA GLU A 169 -3.19 -18.70 22.07
C GLU A 169 -3.91 -17.76 21.11
N LYS A 170 -4.46 -16.66 21.61
CA LYS A 170 -5.17 -15.67 20.79
C LYS A 170 -4.25 -14.64 20.13
N ALA A 171 -2.93 -14.78 20.25
CA ALA A 171 -1.94 -13.83 19.71
C ALA A 171 -2.16 -13.50 18.22
N GLY A 172 -2.53 -14.47 17.39
CA GLY A 172 -2.79 -14.25 15.98
C GLY A 172 -3.87 -13.20 15.67
N ARG A 173 -4.81 -12.98 16.60
CA ARG A 173 -5.85 -11.96 16.44
C ARG A 173 -5.32 -10.52 16.44
N GLN A 174 -4.10 -10.31 16.90
CA GLN A 174 -3.41 -9.02 16.84
C GLN A 174 -2.70 -8.80 15.49
N PHE A 175 -2.76 -9.76 14.56
CA PHE A 175 -2.05 -9.70 13.31
C PHE A 175 -2.99 -9.66 12.11
N ILE A 176 -2.64 -8.84 11.14
CA ILE A 176 -3.19 -8.82 9.78
C ILE A 176 -2.03 -8.97 8.80
N ALA A 177 -2.20 -9.82 7.78
CA ALA A 177 -1.26 -9.93 6.68
C ALA A 177 -1.75 -9.17 5.45
N ILE A 178 -0.80 -8.54 4.73
CA ILE A 178 -1.03 -7.93 3.42
C ILE A 178 0.01 -8.51 2.47
N THR A 179 -0.45 -9.25 1.45
CA THR A 179 0.45 -10.01 0.59
C THR A 179 -0.20 -10.35 -0.75
N ASP A 180 0.56 -10.94 -1.67
CA ASP A 180 0.02 -11.46 -2.93
C ASP A 180 -0.63 -12.84 -2.73
N PRO A 181 -1.60 -13.21 -3.58
CA PRO A 181 -2.14 -14.56 -3.62
C PRO A 181 -1.04 -15.62 -3.80
N GLY A 182 -1.14 -16.71 -3.04
CA GLY A 182 -0.19 -17.83 -3.11
C GLY A 182 1.16 -17.59 -2.43
N SER A 183 1.37 -16.43 -1.80
CA SER A 183 2.58 -16.19 -1.03
C SER A 183 2.66 -17.09 0.22
N PRO A 184 3.86 -17.41 0.73
CA PRO A 184 4.01 -18.17 1.97
C PRO A 184 3.32 -17.53 3.18
N LEU A 185 3.17 -16.19 3.19
CA LEU A 185 2.54 -15.47 4.30
C LEU A 185 1.03 -15.81 4.44
N VAL A 186 0.35 -16.23 3.37
CA VAL A 186 -1.03 -16.72 3.44
C VAL A 186 -1.12 -17.92 4.38
N ARG A 187 -0.29 -18.94 4.15
CA ARG A 187 -0.26 -20.16 5.00
C ARG A 187 0.13 -19.84 6.45
N TRP A 188 1.05 -18.91 6.65
CA TRP A 188 1.41 -18.50 8.01
C TRP A 188 0.28 -17.75 8.69
N GLY A 189 -0.46 -16.91 7.97
CA GLY A 189 -1.65 -16.27 8.50
C GLY A 189 -2.70 -17.28 8.98
N GLU A 190 -2.92 -18.35 8.22
CA GLU A 190 -3.79 -19.46 8.61
C GLU A 190 -3.23 -20.22 9.83
N GLN A 191 -1.95 -20.61 9.77
CA GLN A 191 -1.30 -21.41 10.83
C GLN A 191 -1.25 -20.66 12.18
N TYR A 192 -1.00 -19.35 12.16
CA TYR A 192 -0.91 -18.51 13.35
C TYR A 192 -2.24 -17.91 13.77
N GLY A 193 -3.33 -18.18 13.04
CA GLY A 193 -4.67 -17.66 13.34
C GLY A 193 -4.77 -16.14 13.22
N PHE A 194 -4.16 -15.57 12.17
CA PHE A 194 -4.24 -14.12 11.93
C PHE A 194 -5.69 -13.68 11.79
N ARG A 195 -5.99 -12.47 12.25
CA ARG A 195 -7.32 -11.87 12.15
C ARG A 195 -7.81 -11.81 10.71
N LYS A 196 -6.94 -11.44 9.78
CA LYS A 196 -7.24 -11.30 8.35
C LYS A 196 -6.00 -11.41 7.48
N VAL A 197 -6.18 -11.90 6.27
CA VAL A 197 -5.17 -11.86 5.22
C VAL A 197 -5.78 -11.10 4.03
N PHE A 198 -5.20 -9.94 3.70
CA PHE A 198 -5.56 -9.19 2.51
C PHE A 198 -4.69 -9.62 1.34
N LEU A 199 -5.35 -10.07 0.29
CA LEU A 199 -4.69 -10.50 -0.94
C LEU A 199 -4.70 -9.35 -1.95
N SER A 200 -3.54 -8.76 -2.16
CA SER A 200 -3.37 -7.64 -3.10
C SER A 200 -3.36 -8.13 -4.54
N PRO A 201 -3.84 -7.33 -5.51
CA PRO A 201 -3.72 -7.68 -6.93
C PRO A 201 -2.26 -7.94 -7.30
N PRO A 202 -1.94 -9.12 -7.91
CA PRO A 202 -0.55 -9.53 -8.12
C PRO A 202 0.16 -8.77 -9.24
N ASP A 203 -0.59 -8.12 -10.13
CA ASP A 203 -0.10 -7.36 -11.28
C ASP A 203 0.31 -5.92 -10.96
N ILE A 204 0.58 -5.62 -9.67
CA ILE A 204 1.01 -4.30 -9.22
C ILE A 204 2.44 -4.38 -8.68
N GLY A 205 3.34 -3.60 -9.24
CA GLY A 205 4.70 -3.45 -8.71
C GLY A 205 4.69 -2.79 -7.33
N GLY A 206 5.61 -3.18 -6.43
CA GLY A 206 5.65 -2.66 -5.05
C GLY A 206 5.69 -1.13 -4.96
N ARG A 207 6.39 -0.44 -5.88
CA ARG A 207 6.49 1.03 -5.92
C ARG A 207 5.18 1.72 -6.32
N TYR A 208 4.23 0.99 -6.91
CA TYR A 208 2.95 1.50 -7.40
C TYR A 208 1.76 1.01 -6.57
N SER A 209 2.02 0.44 -5.38
CA SER A 209 1.02 -0.24 -4.57
C SER A 209 0.23 0.65 -3.60
N ALA A 210 0.40 1.97 -3.66
CA ALA A 210 -0.22 2.93 -2.74
C ALA A 210 -1.76 2.81 -2.68
N PHE A 211 -2.41 2.55 -3.81
CA PHE A 211 -3.87 2.36 -3.89
C PHE A 211 -4.30 0.88 -3.86
N SER A 212 -3.40 -0.06 -3.56
CA SER A 212 -3.74 -1.43 -3.23
C SER A 212 -3.95 -1.61 -1.72
N PHE A 213 -4.18 -2.82 -1.24
CA PHE A 213 -4.27 -3.09 0.21
C PHE A 213 -3.00 -2.67 0.98
N PHE A 214 -1.82 -2.62 0.33
CA PHE A 214 -0.59 -2.15 0.97
C PHE A 214 -0.67 -0.72 1.48
N GLY A 215 -1.38 0.16 0.79
CA GLY A 215 -1.62 1.52 1.27
C GLY A 215 -2.99 1.73 1.90
N LEU A 216 -4.06 1.11 1.35
CA LEU A 216 -5.43 1.39 1.79
C LEU A 216 -5.75 0.81 3.17
N VAL A 217 -5.18 -0.35 3.57
CA VAL A 217 -5.36 -0.88 4.93
C VAL A 217 -4.80 0.09 5.97
N PRO A 218 -3.53 0.53 5.88
CA PRO A 218 -3.01 1.56 6.77
C PRO A 218 -3.78 2.90 6.70
N ALA A 219 -4.21 3.32 5.51
CA ALA A 219 -4.97 4.56 5.33
C ALA A 219 -6.32 4.52 6.06
N ALA A 220 -7.03 3.38 6.02
CA ALA A 220 -8.26 3.17 6.79
C ALA A 220 -8.02 3.31 8.30
N LEU A 221 -6.95 2.68 8.81
CA LEU A 221 -6.60 2.74 10.23
C LEU A 221 -6.23 4.15 10.70
N LEU A 222 -5.70 5.00 9.81
CA LEU A 222 -5.44 6.42 10.05
C LEU A 222 -6.71 7.29 10.01
N GLY A 223 -7.85 6.75 9.54
CA GLY A 223 -9.09 7.50 9.37
C GLY A 223 -9.11 8.38 8.13
N ILE A 224 -8.31 8.05 7.11
CA ILE A 224 -8.36 8.73 5.81
C ILE A 224 -9.65 8.33 5.09
N ASP A 225 -10.35 9.31 4.53
CA ASP A 225 -11.50 9.06 3.67
C ASP A 225 -11.07 8.34 2.40
N LEU A 226 -11.25 7.01 2.37
CA LEU A 226 -10.81 6.16 1.27
C LEU A 226 -11.60 6.42 -0.01
N SER A 227 -12.89 6.73 0.11
CA SER A 227 -13.74 7.03 -1.04
C SER A 227 -13.25 8.28 -1.76
N LEU A 228 -13.02 9.36 -1.00
CA LEU A 228 -12.48 10.60 -1.54
C LEU A 228 -11.06 10.43 -2.10
N LEU A 229 -10.20 9.68 -1.40
CA LEU A 229 -8.83 9.40 -1.84
C LEU A 229 -8.82 8.71 -3.21
N LEU A 230 -9.61 7.65 -3.38
CA LEU A 230 -9.71 6.89 -4.62
C LEU A 230 -10.41 7.67 -5.73
N GLU A 231 -11.43 8.47 -5.41
CA GLU A 231 -12.06 9.38 -6.36
C GLU A 231 -11.05 10.38 -6.93
N LYS A 232 -10.29 11.06 -6.06
CA LYS A 232 -9.25 12.01 -6.49
C LYS A 232 -8.14 11.35 -7.29
N ALA A 233 -7.73 10.14 -6.91
CA ALA A 233 -6.76 9.37 -7.69
C ALA A 233 -7.31 9.00 -9.09
N THR A 234 -8.59 8.65 -9.18
CA THR A 234 -9.25 8.36 -10.47
C THR A 234 -9.36 9.59 -11.37
N ILE A 235 -9.63 10.77 -10.78
CA ILE A 235 -9.70 12.03 -11.56
C ILE A 235 -8.30 12.44 -12.07
N ALA A 236 -7.26 12.12 -11.32
CA ALA A 236 -5.87 12.47 -11.65
C ALA A 236 -5.23 11.50 -12.67
N SER A 237 -5.84 10.36 -12.95
CA SER A 237 -5.38 9.35 -13.92
C SER A 237 -5.97 9.59 -15.31
#